data_34056326f544ee0e910861ddbe50b3bc
#
_entry.id   34056326f544ee0e910861ddbe50b3bc
#
_cell.length_a   1.000
_cell.length_b   1.000
_cell.length_c   1.000
_cell.angle_alpha   90.00
_cell.angle_beta   90.00
_cell.angle_gamma   90.00
#
_symmetry.space_group_name_H-M   'P 1'
#
loop_
_entity.id
_entity.type
_entity.pdbx_description
1 polymer ?
#
loop_
_entity_poly.entity_id
_entity_poly.type
_entity_poly.pdbx_seq_one_letter_code
_entity_poly.pdbx_strand_id
1 'polypeptide(L)'
;CARLGTRLLRGTLEGQPTMALTARHPGADLRILVPGKFAWYCVPEQVAQREVPVLDGCTMVSTDATYVYEQFFADFGPLNLACVTKHCRRMFSLLEQGTTVVHYCGDHPHKRANAAFLACCVCVCVLKKTAEEAFAPFLGCDPPLHPFRDAGFGVCTFQCLVLDCVRGVAKACALKHYDYAQFDVDAYETLEKLEEGDLAWIVPGKFAAFSTPTEERRELRPGVFTLAVEQYAALFKRLGITCVVRFNKKLYDRAIFQKAGIRHVDLWYEDGSNPSEAILQRFLALCEQEAGGVAVHCKAGLGRTGTNIGAYMMKHFGYSARECIGWMRICRPGSVIGPQQQFLVEAEDRLWREGAVFRQQRANWPEQPLPSHKPPLYEPPAYLPSGSLVGVNRARAAAQVAARRAKANRRPTG
;
A
#
# COMPACT_ATOMS: atom_id res chain seq x y z
N CYS A 1 -15.34 13.33 -28.57
CA CYS A 1 -15.35 12.15 -29.43
C CYS A 1 -13.98 11.97 -30.07
N ALA A 2 -13.12 11.13 -29.50
CA ALA A 2 -11.97 10.57 -30.20
C ALA A 2 -11.77 9.16 -29.66
N ARG A 3 -12.08 8.17 -30.48
CA ARG A 3 -11.80 6.75 -30.24
C ARG A 3 -10.29 6.55 -30.34
N LEU A 4 -9.62 6.27 -29.22
CA LEU A 4 -8.29 5.67 -29.23
C LEU A 4 -8.46 4.15 -29.31
N GLY A 5 -8.18 3.65 -30.51
CA GLY A 5 -8.26 2.25 -30.84
C GLY A 5 -7.20 1.44 -30.08
N THR A 6 -7.64 0.37 -29.44
CA THR A 6 -6.82 -0.74 -28.96
C THR A 6 -6.12 -1.40 -30.14
N ARG A 7 -4.88 -1.03 -30.39
CA ARG A 7 -3.99 -1.74 -31.33
C ARG A 7 -3.38 -2.92 -30.56
N LEU A 8 -3.95 -4.08 -30.77
CA LEU A 8 -3.34 -5.37 -30.43
C LEU A 8 -2.00 -5.49 -31.16
N LEU A 9 -0.89 -5.47 -30.40
CA LEU A 9 0.43 -5.81 -30.92
C LEU A 9 0.48 -7.32 -31.21
N ARG A 10 0.10 -7.71 -32.43
CA ARG A 10 0.58 -8.92 -33.10
C ARG A 10 1.75 -8.51 -33.97
N GLY A 11 2.95 -8.70 -33.45
CA GLY A 11 4.20 -8.59 -34.18
C GLY A 11 5.11 -9.66 -33.68
N THR A 12 5.12 -10.80 -34.34
CA THR A 12 6.15 -11.83 -34.22
C THR A 12 7.44 -11.23 -34.82
N LEU A 13 8.35 -10.79 -33.96
CA LEU A 13 9.76 -10.58 -34.35
C LEU A 13 10.48 -11.92 -34.22
N GLU A 14 10.37 -12.75 -35.23
CA GLU A 14 11.28 -13.87 -35.46
C GLU A 14 12.61 -13.29 -35.97
N GLY A 15 13.72 -13.64 -35.30
CA GLY A 15 15.03 -13.65 -35.92
C GLY A 15 16.14 -12.72 -35.45
N GLN A 16 16.13 -12.20 -34.20
CA GLN A 16 17.39 -11.75 -33.61
C GLN A 16 17.86 -12.74 -32.55
N PRO A 17 19.16 -13.17 -32.57
CA PRO A 17 19.69 -14.01 -31.51
C PRO A 17 19.59 -13.23 -30.19
N THR A 18 18.79 -13.73 -29.26
CA THR A 18 18.74 -13.23 -27.88
C THR A 18 20.13 -13.40 -27.29
N MET A 19 20.87 -12.29 -27.20
CA MET A 19 22.15 -12.30 -26.47
C MET A 19 21.90 -12.82 -25.05
N ALA A 20 22.55 -13.92 -24.70
CA ALA A 20 22.47 -14.47 -23.36
C ALA A 20 23.11 -13.45 -22.39
N LEU A 21 22.27 -12.80 -21.57
CA LEU A 21 22.77 -11.94 -20.50
C LEU A 21 23.50 -12.82 -19.48
N THR A 22 24.73 -12.46 -19.15
CA THR A 22 25.55 -13.12 -18.14
C THR A 22 25.96 -12.14 -17.05
N ALA A 23 25.94 -12.59 -15.80
CA ALA A 23 26.42 -11.77 -14.68
C ALA A 23 27.92 -11.51 -14.83
N ARG A 24 28.35 -10.25 -14.76
CA ARG A 24 29.77 -9.86 -14.96
C ARG A 24 30.54 -9.69 -13.65
N HIS A 25 29.82 -9.49 -12.52
CA HIS A 25 30.47 -9.29 -11.23
C HIS A 25 30.44 -10.57 -10.40
N PRO A 26 31.56 -10.96 -9.76
CA PRO A 26 31.57 -12.08 -8.82
C PRO A 26 30.55 -11.84 -7.68
N GLY A 27 29.79 -12.86 -7.36
CA GLY A 27 28.74 -12.77 -6.32
C GLY A 27 27.45 -12.08 -6.74
N ALA A 28 27.32 -11.66 -8.01
CA ALA A 28 26.09 -11.09 -8.54
C ALA A 28 25.05 -12.16 -8.90
N ASP A 29 23.77 -11.83 -8.75
CA ASP A 29 22.63 -12.67 -9.11
C ASP A 29 21.82 -11.99 -10.23
N LEU A 30 21.74 -12.63 -11.39
CA LEU A 30 21.01 -12.14 -12.56
C LEU A 30 19.80 -13.04 -12.84
N ARG A 31 18.60 -12.44 -12.84
CA ARG A 31 17.33 -13.12 -13.08
C ARG A 31 16.64 -12.55 -14.32
N ILE A 32 16.36 -13.40 -15.28
CA ILE A 32 15.62 -13.02 -16.49
C ILE A 32 14.12 -13.12 -16.18
N LEU A 33 13.46 -11.97 -16.18
CA LEU A 33 12.02 -11.85 -15.93
C LEU A 33 11.21 -12.03 -17.22
N VAL A 34 11.72 -11.46 -18.32
CA VAL A 34 11.19 -11.62 -19.68
C VAL A 34 12.37 -11.69 -20.64
N PRO A 35 12.58 -12.81 -21.34
CA PRO A 35 13.68 -12.97 -22.28
C PRO A 35 13.76 -11.83 -23.30
N GLY A 36 14.94 -11.24 -23.45
CA GLY A 36 15.22 -10.15 -24.38
C GLY A 36 14.54 -8.81 -24.06
N LYS A 37 13.84 -8.70 -22.94
CA LYS A 37 13.10 -7.45 -22.57
C LYS A 37 13.40 -6.93 -21.18
N PHE A 38 13.32 -7.81 -20.15
CA PHE A 38 13.40 -7.36 -18.77
C PHE A 38 14.14 -8.35 -17.89
N ALA A 39 15.09 -7.84 -17.11
CA ALA A 39 15.84 -8.62 -16.13
C ALA A 39 15.97 -7.86 -14.80
N TRP A 40 16.23 -8.62 -13.73
CA TRP A 40 16.64 -8.11 -12.43
C TRP A 40 18.08 -8.52 -12.16
N TYR A 41 18.89 -7.61 -11.61
CA TYR A 41 20.30 -7.82 -11.41
C TYR A 41 20.74 -7.32 -10.03
N CYS A 42 21.11 -8.22 -9.16
CA CYS A 42 21.68 -7.91 -7.86
C CYS A 42 23.19 -7.94 -7.94
N VAL A 43 23.84 -6.88 -7.50
CA VAL A 43 25.30 -6.77 -7.46
C VAL A 43 25.77 -6.47 -6.04
N PRO A 44 27.03 -6.75 -5.69
CA PRO A 44 27.58 -6.33 -4.40
C PRO A 44 27.33 -4.85 -4.13
N GLU A 45 26.96 -4.52 -2.89
CA GLU A 45 26.61 -3.15 -2.48
C GLU A 45 27.69 -2.13 -2.86
N GLN A 46 28.96 -2.52 -2.76
CA GLN A 46 30.09 -1.67 -3.13
C GLN A 46 30.11 -1.31 -4.61
N VAL A 47 29.67 -2.23 -5.48
CA VAL A 47 29.54 -1.99 -6.93
C VAL A 47 28.37 -1.07 -7.17
N ALA A 48 27.20 -1.38 -6.60
CA ALA A 48 25.99 -0.58 -6.77
C ALA A 48 26.15 0.89 -6.33
N GLN A 49 27.03 1.16 -5.36
CA GLN A 49 27.26 2.51 -4.84
C GLN A 49 28.31 3.30 -5.65
N ARG A 50 29.26 2.62 -6.29
CA ARG A 50 30.37 3.29 -6.98
C ARG A 50 30.11 3.57 -8.45
N GLU A 51 29.43 2.66 -9.11
CA GLU A 51 29.23 2.72 -10.55
C GLU A 51 27.90 2.10 -10.97
N VAL A 52 27.43 2.47 -12.15
CA VAL A 52 26.30 1.77 -12.78
C VAL A 52 26.83 0.48 -13.39
N PRO A 53 26.37 -0.70 -12.96
CA PRO A 53 26.78 -1.95 -13.59
C PRO A 53 26.43 -1.93 -15.08
N VAL A 54 27.35 -2.40 -15.93
CA VAL A 54 27.13 -2.39 -17.38
C VAL A 54 26.87 -3.81 -17.89
N LEU A 55 25.77 -3.97 -18.60
CA LEU A 55 25.47 -5.15 -19.42
C LEU A 55 25.25 -4.65 -20.87
N ASP A 56 25.99 -5.22 -21.83
CA ASP A 56 26.00 -4.72 -23.22
C ASP A 56 24.60 -4.74 -23.82
N GLY A 57 24.25 -3.65 -24.49
CA GLY A 57 22.94 -3.49 -25.13
C GLY A 57 21.75 -3.34 -24.17
N CYS A 58 22.01 -3.12 -22.87
CA CYS A 58 20.98 -3.00 -21.86
C CYS A 58 20.86 -1.57 -21.31
N THR A 59 19.64 -1.17 -20.99
CA THR A 59 19.36 0.04 -20.22
C THR A 59 19.30 -0.33 -18.72
N MET A 60 20.24 0.21 -17.95
CA MET A 60 20.36 -0.07 -16.51
C MET A 60 19.53 0.92 -15.69
N VAL A 61 18.71 0.40 -14.76
CA VAL A 61 17.84 1.21 -13.89
C VAL A 61 18.00 0.74 -12.45
N SER A 62 18.24 1.66 -11.52
CA SER A 62 18.17 1.38 -10.09
C SER A 62 17.13 2.25 -9.39
N THR A 63 16.61 1.74 -8.29
CA THR A 63 15.68 2.44 -7.40
C THR A 63 16.24 2.63 -5.99
N ASP A 64 17.43 2.09 -5.69
CA ASP A 64 18.02 2.04 -4.36
C ASP A 64 18.18 3.40 -3.67
N ALA A 65 18.55 4.42 -4.44
CA ALA A 65 18.70 5.78 -3.94
C ALA A 65 17.45 6.64 -4.13
N THR A 66 16.54 6.23 -5.03
CA THR A 66 15.36 7.02 -5.39
C THR A 66 14.16 6.69 -4.52
N TYR A 67 13.96 5.40 -4.20
CA TYR A 67 12.81 4.94 -3.42
C TYR A 67 13.29 4.34 -2.10
N VAL A 68 13.37 5.21 -1.09
CA VAL A 68 13.79 4.83 0.26
C VAL A 68 12.57 4.64 1.13
N TYR A 69 12.43 3.45 1.74
CA TYR A 69 11.38 3.17 2.70
C TYR A 69 11.66 3.88 4.03
N GLU A 70 10.72 4.66 4.51
CA GLU A 70 10.81 5.31 5.81
C GLU A 70 10.26 4.40 6.92
N GLN A 71 11.15 3.93 7.77
CA GLN A 71 10.86 2.95 8.81
C GLN A 71 10.05 3.53 9.96
N PHE A 72 9.08 2.76 10.46
CA PHE A 72 8.45 3.04 11.76
C PHE A 72 9.29 2.52 12.92
N PHE A 73 9.91 1.36 12.72
CA PHE A 73 10.80 0.74 13.70
C PHE A 73 11.92 -0.05 13.00
N ALA A 74 11.64 -1.25 12.55
CA ALA A 74 12.56 -2.13 11.84
C ALA A 74 11.90 -2.77 10.60
N ASP A 75 10.73 -2.27 10.23
CA ASP A 75 10.08 -2.50 8.96
C ASP A 75 10.85 -1.80 7.84
N PHE A 76 10.87 -2.39 6.65
CA PHE A 76 11.70 -1.90 5.55
C PHE A 76 10.99 -1.96 4.18
N GLY A 77 9.70 -2.25 4.20
CA GLY A 77 8.90 -2.41 3.00
C GLY A 77 7.58 -3.13 3.26
N PRO A 78 6.82 -3.42 2.20
CA PRO A 78 7.08 -3.07 0.80
C PRO A 78 7.01 -1.55 0.54
N LEU A 79 7.66 -1.10 -0.52
CA LEU A 79 7.54 0.29 -0.99
C LEU A 79 6.08 0.62 -1.31
N ASN A 80 5.70 1.90 -1.12
CA ASN A 80 4.32 2.35 -1.21
C ASN A 80 3.81 2.42 -2.66
N LEU A 81 2.52 2.70 -2.79
CA LEU A 81 1.81 2.72 -4.07
C LEU A 81 2.33 3.80 -5.03
N ALA A 82 2.82 4.94 -4.52
CA ALA A 82 3.46 5.97 -5.34
C ALA A 82 4.75 5.45 -5.99
N CYS A 83 5.61 4.78 -5.21
CA CYS A 83 6.84 4.18 -5.72
C CYS A 83 6.54 3.12 -6.79
N VAL A 84 5.57 2.23 -6.54
CA VAL A 84 5.12 1.22 -7.51
C VAL A 84 4.65 1.88 -8.81
N THR A 85 3.81 2.91 -8.70
CA THR A 85 3.25 3.60 -9.87
C THR A 85 4.32 4.32 -10.68
N LYS A 86 5.16 5.11 -10.01
CA LYS A 86 6.26 5.85 -10.68
C LYS A 86 7.21 4.88 -11.37
N HIS A 87 7.53 3.77 -10.71
CA HIS A 87 8.40 2.73 -11.29
C HIS A 87 7.76 2.06 -12.50
N CYS A 88 6.51 1.61 -12.40
CA CYS A 88 5.79 1.00 -13.53
C CYS A 88 5.70 1.93 -14.74
N ARG A 89 5.41 3.22 -14.55
CA ARG A 89 5.38 4.21 -15.63
C ARG A 89 6.75 4.41 -16.29
N ARG A 90 7.81 4.55 -15.48
CA ARG A 90 9.18 4.65 -15.98
C ARG A 90 9.58 3.41 -16.78
N MET A 91 9.31 2.23 -16.24
CA MET A 91 9.65 0.97 -16.89
C MET A 91 8.85 0.75 -18.17
N PHE A 92 7.56 1.12 -18.20
CA PHE A 92 6.75 1.10 -19.41
C PHE A 92 7.41 1.92 -20.52
N SER A 93 7.77 3.18 -20.23
CA SER A 93 8.42 4.06 -21.22
C SER A 93 9.75 3.53 -21.74
N LEU A 94 10.55 2.86 -20.89
CA LEU A 94 11.82 2.28 -21.30
C LEU A 94 11.64 1.00 -22.14
N LEU A 95 10.68 0.15 -21.75
CA LEU A 95 10.39 -1.10 -22.48
C LEU A 95 9.80 -0.85 -23.87
N GLU A 96 9.08 0.26 -24.07
CA GLU A 96 8.59 0.70 -25.39
C GLU A 96 9.69 1.15 -26.32
N GLN A 97 10.89 1.50 -25.84
CA GLN A 97 12.04 1.86 -26.64
C GLN A 97 12.71 0.64 -27.32
N GLY A 98 12.28 -0.58 -26.96
CA GLY A 98 12.76 -1.82 -27.57
C GLY A 98 14.14 -2.29 -27.09
N THR A 99 14.74 -1.64 -26.10
CA THR A 99 15.98 -2.10 -25.45
C THR A 99 15.68 -3.08 -24.32
N THR A 100 16.62 -3.96 -24.01
CA THR A 100 16.53 -4.79 -22.80
C THR A 100 16.74 -3.92 -21.58
N VAL A 101 15.76 -3.88 -20.68
CA VAL A 101 15.85 -3.10 -19.43
C VAL A 101 16.29 -4.01 -18.30
N VAL A 102 17.26 -3.56 -17.50
CA VAL A 102 17.74 -4.29 -16.33
C VAL A 102 17.55 -3.45 -15.08
N HIS A 103 16.68 -3.93 -14.19
CA HIS A 103 16.51 -3.32 -12.86
C HIS A 103 17.58 -3.89 -11.93
N TYR A 104 18.58 -3.09 -11.57
CA TYR A 104 19.65 -3.51 -10.68
C TYR A 104 19.52 -2.93 -9.27
N CYS A 105 20.04 -3.64 -8.29
CA CYS A 105 20.11 -3.24 -6.89
C CYS A 105 21.39 -3.75 -6.22
N GLY A 106 21.75 -3.15 -5.07
CA GLY A 106 22.74 -3.70 -4.16
C GLY A 106 22.26 -4.98 -3.46
N ASP A 107 23.21 -5.75 -2.92
CA ASP A 107 22.95 -7.04 -2.27
C ASP A 107 22.44 -6.92 -0.83
N HIS A 108 22.24 -5.70 -0.31
CA HIS A 108 21.61 -5.50 0.99
C HIS A 108 20.21 -6.14 1.02
N PRO A 109 19.87 -6.99 2.02
CA PRO A 109 18.63 -7.78 2.03
C PRO A 109 17.35 -6.97 1.80
N HIS A 110 17.26 -5.75 2.37
CA HIS A 110 16.11 -4.87 2.22
C HIS A 110 15.99 -4.30 0.81
N LYS A 111 17.11 -3.93 0.19
CA LYS A 111 17.16 -3.43 -1.20
C LYS A 111 16.76 -4.54 -2.17
N ARG A 112 17.33 -5.75 -1.99
CA ARG A 112 16.98 -6.93 -2.80
C ARG A 112 15.48 -7.21 -2.78
N ALA A 113 14.87 -7.25 -1.60
CA ALA A 113 13.44 -7.53 -1.45
C ALA A 113 12.57 -6.46 -2.11
N ASN A 114 12.87 -5.16 -1.90
CA ASN A 114 12.12 -4.06 -2.51
C ASN A 114 12.33 -3.97 -4.03
N ALA A 115 13.54 -4.19 -4.54
CA ALA A 115 13.81 -4.20 -5.97
C ALA A 115 13.11 -5.39 -6.67
N ALA A 116 13.16 -6.58 -6.07
CA ALA A 116 12.43 -7.75 -6.58
C ALA A 116 10.91 -7.52 -6.58
N PHE A 117 10.37 -6.92 -5.51
CA PHE A 117 8.96 -6.52 -5.42
C PHE A 117 8.57 -5.57 -6.55
N LEU A 118 9.34 -4.50 -6.78
CA LEU A 118 9.07 -3.54 -7.86
C LEU A 118 9.18 -4.19 -9.24
N ALA A 119 10.17 -5.06 -9.45
CA ALA A 119 10.34 -5.78 -10.71
C ALA A 119 9.14 -6.71 -11.00
N CYS A 120 8.64 -7.41 -9.98
CA CYS A 120 7.43 -8.21 -10.10
C CYS A 120 6.19 -7.33 -10.37
N CYS A 121 6.08 -6.15 -9.74
CA CYS A 121 5.00 -5.21 -10.03
C CYS A 121 5.00 -4.75 -11.50
N VAL A 122 6.16 -4.52 -12.11
CA VAL A 122 6.27 -4.23 -13.54
C VAL A 122 5.77 -5.43 -14.37
N CYS A 123 6.16 -6.65 -14.02
CA CYS A 123 5.67 -7.85 -14.70
C CYS A 123 4.14 -7.96 -14.64
N VAL A 124 3.53 -7.72 -13.49
CA VAL A 124 2.07 -7.80 -13.30
C VAL A 124 1.36 -6.62 -13.97
N CYS A 125 1.76 -5.39 -13.64
CA CYS A 125 1.02 -4.18 -14.04
C CYS A 125 1.23 -3.83 -15.52
N VAL A 126 2.47 -3.92 -16.00
CA VAL A 126 2.87 -3.50 -17.35
C VAL A 126 2.82 -4.66 -18.32
N LEU A 127 3.47 -5.77 -17.97
CA LEU A 127 3.65 -6.92 -18.86
C LEU A 127 2.52 -7.96 -18.76
N LYS A 128 1.53 -7.71 -17.89
CA LYS A 128 0.29 -8.50 -17.74
C LYS A 128 0.52 -9.97 -17.37
N LYS A 129 1.60 -10.26 -16.65
CA LYS A 129 1.88 -11.59 -16.09
C LYS A 129 1.05 -11.84 -14.83
N THR A 130 0.84 -13.10 -14.49
CA THR A 130 0.34 -13.49 -13.17
C THR A 130 1.38 -13.19 -12.08
N ALA A 131 0.97 -13.16 -10.82
CA ALA A 131 1.89 -12.99 -9.71
C ALA A 131 2.93 -14.11 -9.63
N GLU A 132 2.50 -15.33 -9.89
CA GLU A 132 3.33 -16.53 -9.91
C GLU A 132 4.37 -16.48 -11.04
N GLU A 133 3.97 -16.14 -12.25
CA GLU A 133 4.89 -15.96 -13.38
C GLU A 133 5.89 -14.82 -13.15
N ALA A 134 5.45 -13.74 -12.52
CA ALA A 134 6.32 -12.62 -12.18
C ALA A 134 7.37 -13.00 -11.13
N PHE A 135 6.98 -13.83 -10.16
CA PHE A 135 7.85 -14.23 -9.06
C PHE A 135 8.69 -15.49 -9.36
N ALA A 136 8.31 -16.33 -10.35
CA ALA A 136 8.99 -17.59 -10.66
C ALA A 136 10.53 -17.45 -10.82
N PRO A 137 11.09 -16.39 -11.43
CA PRO A 137 12.54 -16.21 -11.51
C PRO A 137 13.26 -16.08 -10.17
N PHE A 138 12.54 -15.71 -9.10
CA PHE A 138 13.08 -15.53 -7.76
C PHE A 138 13.00 -16.80 -6.89
N LEU A 139 12.39 -17.88 -7.39
CA LEU A 139 12.42 -19.17 -6.73
C LEU A 139 13.86 -19.68 -6.67
N GLY A 140 14.29 -20.16 -5.51
CA GLY A 140 15.65 -20.64 -5.32
C GLY A 140 16.74 -19.55 -5.33
N CYS A 141 16.39 -18.28 -5.08
CA CYS A 141 17.39 -17.26 -4.79
C CYS A 141 18.22 -17.65 -3.56
N ASP A 142 19.53 -17.49 -3.67
CA ASP A 142 20.46 -17.66 -2.57
C ASP A 142 21.31 -16.37 -2.39
N PRO A 143 21.25 -15.70 -1.23
CA PRO A 143 20.32 -15.93 -0.14
C PRO A 143 18.85 -15.62 -0.55
N PRO A 144 17.85 -16.22 0.13
CA PRO A 144 16.44 -15.96 -0.19
C PRO A 144 16.05 -14.50 0.03
N LEU A 145 15.00 -14.04 -0.67
CA LEU A 145 14.48 -12.70 -0.47
C LEU A 145 13.94 -12.54 0.95
N HIS A 146 14.38 -11.50 1.65
CA HIS A 146 13.99 -11.22 3.03
C HIS A 146 12.50 -10.86 3.11
N PRO A 147 11.69 -11.53 3.97
CA PRO A 147 10.28 -11.20 4.12
C PRO A 147 10.09 -9.85 4.80
N PHE A 148 9.09 -9.10 4.37
CA PHE A 148 8.72 -7.84 4.99
C PHE A 148 8.13 -8.09 6.38
N ARG A 149 8.63 -7.40 7.39
CA ARG A 149 8.10 -7.44 8.74
C ARG A 149 7.08 -6.32 8.97
N ASP A 150 6.31 -6.44 10.05
CA ASP A 150 5.40 -5.39 10.48
C ASP A 150 6.14 -4.20 11.15
N ALA A 151 5.40 -3.11 11.35
CA ALA A 151 5.87 -1.90 12.01
C ALA A 151 5.86 -2.00 13.55
N GLY A 152 5.64 -3.19 14.10
CA GLY A 152 5.60 -3.44 15.55
C GLY A 152 6.98 -3.47 16.20
N PHE A 153 7.03 -3.14 17.50
CA PHE A 153 8.29 -3.08 18.26
C PHE A 153 8.75 -4.44 18.79
N GLY A 154 7.93 -5.47 18.70
CA GLY A 154 8.24 -6.81 19.18
C GLY A 154 8.91 -7.69 18.14
N VAL A 155 9.06 -8.96 18.48
CA VAL A 155 9.46 -9.99 17.52
C VAL A 155 8.35 -10.14 16.49
N CYS A 156 8.69 -10.03 15.21
CA CYS A 156 7.76 -10.29 14.13
C CYS A 156 7.70 -11.79 13.86
N THR A 157 6.57 -12.41 14.16
CA THR A 157 6.34 -13.84 13.94
C THR A 157 5.67 -14.12 12.59
N PHE A 158 5.16 -13.09 11.91
CA PHE A 158 4.52 -13.20 10.61
C PHE A 158 5.49 -12.77 9.50
N GLN A 159 5.71 -13.64 8.53
CA GLN A 159 6.53 -13.37 7.36
C GLN A 159 5.62 -12.97 6.19
N CYS A 160 5.59 -11.68 5.85
CA CYS A 160 4.94 -11.19 4.64
C CYS A 160 5.93 -11.31 3.48
N LEU A 161 5.73 -12.31 2.61
CA LEU A 161 6.64 -12.57 1.51
C LEU A 161 6.49 -11.54 0.39
N VAL A 162 7.53 -11.37 -0.42
CA VAL A 162 7.44 -10.55 -1.64
C VAL A 162 6.28 -11.04 -2.52
N LEU A 163 6.12 -12.35 -2.68
CA LEU A 163 5.02 -12.94 -3.45
C LEU A 163 3.64 -12.57 -2.89
N ASP A 164 3.46 -12.50 -1.57
CA ASP A 164 2.19 -12.08 -0.95
C ASP A 164 1.81 -10.65 -1.39
N CYS A 165 2.80 -9.75 -1.41
CA CYS A 165 2.63 -8.37 -1.87
C CYS A 165 2.31 -8.30 -3.37
N VAL A 166 3.00 -9.09 -4.19
CA VAL A 166 2.77 -9.15 -5.64
C VAL A 166 1.37 -9.69 -5.96
N ARG A 167 0.92 -10.73 -5.24
CA ARG A 167 -0.46 -11.26 -5.33
C ARG A 167 -1.48 -10.18 -4.95
N GLY A 168 -1.21 -9.42 -3.88
CA GLY A 168 -2.04 -8.28 -3.46
C GLY A 168 -2.20 -7.24 -4.57
N VAL A 169 -1.11 -6.87 -5.26
CA VAL A 169 -1.15 -5.96 -6.42
C VAL A 169 -1.92 -6.58 -7.58
N ALA A 170 -1.66 -7.84 -7.93
CA ALA A 170 -2.37 -8.53 -9.01
C ALA A 170 -3.87 -8.59 -8.76
N LYS A 171 -4.27 -8.90 -7.51
CA LYS A 171 -5.67 -8.91 -7.09
C LYS A 171 -6.30 -7.53 -7.19
N ALA A 172 -5.61 -6.49 -6.73
CA ALA A 172 -6.08 -5.11 -6.82
C ALA A 172 -6.27 -4.66 -8.28
N CYS A 173 -5.35 -5.01 -9.18
CA CYS A 173 -5.50 -4.76 -10.62
C CYS A 173 -6.71 -5.49 -11.21
N ALA A 174 -6.90 -6.76 -10.89
CA ALA A 174 -8.03 -7.57 -11.38
C ALA A 174 -9.38 -7.02 -10.91
N LEU A 175 -9.45 -6.51 -9.69
CA LEU A 175 -10.64 -5.89 -9.09
C LEU A 175 -10.81 -4.41 -9.46
N LYS A 176 -9.92 -3.84 -10.27
CA LYS A 176 -9.89 -2.41 -10.62
C LYS A 176 -9.75 -1.46 -9.42
N HIS A 177 -9.19 -1.95 -8.32
CA HIS A 177 -8.81 -1.12 -7.19
C HIS A 177 -7.53 -0.31 -7.51
N TYR A 178 -6.74 -0.76 -8.49
CA TYR A 178 -5.53 -0.11 -8.91
C TYR A 178 -5.29 -0.25 -10.41
N ASP A 179 -4.89 0.88 -11.03
CA ASP A 179 -4.37 0.93 -12.39
C ASP A 179 -3.21 1.94 -12.42
N TYR A 180 -1.99 1.46 -12.66
CA TYR A 180 -0.78 2.30 -12.65
C TYR A 180 -0.82 3.44 -13.67
N ALA A 181 -1.55 3.27 -14.78
CA ALA A 181 -1.65 4.29 -15.82
C ALA A 181 -2.54 5.47 -15.39
N GLN A 182 -3.59 5.19 -14.61
CA GLN A 182 -4.60 6.19 -14.19
C GLN A 182 -4.44 6.66 -12.74
N PHE A 183 -3.59 6.01 -11.94
CA PHE A 183 -3.42 6.33 -10.53
C PHE A 183 -2.88 7.75 -10.32
N ASP A 184 -3.58 8.55 -9.53
CA ASP A 184 -3.16 9.90 -9.20
C ASP A 184 -2.11 9.88 -8.07
N VAL A 185 -0.84 9.95 -8.48
CA VAL A 185 0.30 9.91 -7.55
C VAL A 185 0.34 11.18 -6.70
N ASP A 186 0.07 12.34 -7.29
CA ASP A 186 0.16 13.63 -6.60
C ASP A 186 -0.93 13.75 -5.52
N ALA A 187 -2.15 13.32 -5.83
CA ALA A 187 -3.23 13.23 -4.85
C ALA A 187 -2.89 12.25 -3.72
N TYR A 188 -2.32 11.08 -4.04
CA TYR A 188 -1.91 10.10 -3.05
C TYR A 188 -0.82 10.67 -2.12
N GLU A 189 0.27 11.21 -2.67
CA GLU A 189 1.38 11.79 -1.89
C GLU A 189 0.94 13.04 -1.10
N THR A 190 -0.06 13.77 -1.59
CA THR A 190 -0.65 14.89 -0.84
C THR A 190 -1.44 14.40 0.36
N LEU A 191 -2.37 13.45 0.17
CA LEU A 191 -3.20 12.93 1.25
C LEU A 191 -2.40 12.17 2.33
N GLU A 192 -1.24 11.59 1.98
CA GLU A 192 -0.33 10.98 2.96
C GLU A 192 0.32 11.97 3.91
N LYS A 193 0.38 13.27 3.56
CA LYS A 193 0.93 14.30 4.45
C LYS A 193 0.06 14.46 5.68
N LEU A 194 0.71 14.70 6.82
CA LEU A 194 0.02 14.87 8.10
C LEU A 194 -0.94 16.07 8.10
N GLU A 195 -0.50 17.17 7.52
CA GLU A 195 -1.25 18.42 7.36
C GLU A 195 -2.40 18.33 6.34
N GLU A 196 -2.43 17.28 5.53
CA GLU A 196 -3.47 17.02 4.52
C GLU A 196 -4.35 15.83 4.89
N GLY A 197 -4.14 15.25 6.09
CA GLY A 197 -5.05 14.27 6.67
C GLY A 197 -4.43 12.91 6.99
N ASP A 198 -3.15 12.65 6.67
CA ASP A 198 -2.51 11.34 6.89
C ASP A 198 -3.44 10.19 6.47
N LEU A 199 -3.97 10.29 5.25
CA LEU A 199 -5.03 9.45 4.71
C LEU A 199 -4.54 8.67 3.50
N ALA A 200 -4.93 7.40 3.40
CA ALA A 200 -4.71 6.58 2.22
C ALA A 200 -5.98 5.79 1.86
N TRP A 201 -6.36 5.79 0.59
CA TRP A 201 -7.38 4.90 0.06
C TRP A 201 -6.83 3.46 0.01
N ILE A 202 -7.49 2.54 0.70
CA ILE A 202 -7.21 1.11 0.64
C ILE A 202 -8.02 0.44 -0.47
N VAL A 203 -9.29 0.83 -0.56
CA VAL A 203 -10.20 0.48 -1.65
C VAL A 203 -10.78 1.79 -2.16
N PRO A 204 -10.47 2.22 -3.38
CA PRO A 204 -10.91 3.51 -3.92
C PRO A 204 -12.42 3.69 -3.81
N GLY A 205 -12.85 4.83 -3.29
CA GLY A 205 -14.27 5.16 -3.09
C GLY A 205 -14.98 4.37 -1.98
N LYS A 206 -14.38 3.32 -1.41
CA LYS A 206 -15.01 2.52 -0.33
C LYS A 206 -14.31 2.66 1.00
N PHE A 207 -13.00 2.47 1.09
CA PHE A 207 -12.27 2.53 2.35
C PHE A 207 -11.08 3.47 2.30
N ALA A 208 -11.11 4.49 3.15
CA ALA A 208 -9.97 5.34 3.46
C ALA A 208 -9.48 5.06 4.88
N ALA A 209 -8.19 4.79 5.05
CA ALA A 209 -7.54 4.64 6.34
C ALA A 209 -6.80 5.92 6.71
N PHE A 210 -6.94 6.41 7.94
CA PHE A 210 -6.30 7.63 8.39
C PHE A 210 -5.93 7.58 9.88
N SER A 211 -5.11 8.52 10.36
CA SER A 211 -4.76 8.63 11.78
C SER A 211 -5.82 9.41 12.56
N THR A 212 -5.75 9.35 13.90
CA THR A 212 -6.67 10.09 14.76
C THR A 212 -6.58 11.58 14.51
N PRO A 213 -7.69 12.28 14.20
CA PRO A 213 -7.76 13.74 14.20
C PRO A 213 -7.40 14.35 15.55
N THR A 214 -6.89 15.56 15.54
CA THR A 214 -6.78 16.41 16.74
C THR A 214 -7.98 17.35 16.81
N GLU A 215 -8.40 17.74 18.03
CA GLU A 215 -9.47 18.74 18.19
C GLU A 215 -9.08 20.06 17.53
N GLU A 216 -7.84 20.49 17.73
CA GLU A 216 -7.29 21.72 17.17
C GLU A 216 -6.05 21.40 16.33
N ARG A 217 -5.75 22.28 15.39
CA ARG A 217 -4.51 22.24 14.63
C ARG A 217 -3.33 22.47 15.56
N ARG A 218 -2.38 21.53 15.59
CA ARG A 218 -1.19 21.57 16.45
C ARG A 218 0.07 21.44 15.63
N GLU A 219 1.04 22.24 15.94
CA GLU A 219 2.38 22.07 15.39
C GLU A 219 3.08 20.91 16.14
N LEU A 220 3.51 19.90 15.43
CA LEU A 220 4.25 18.76 15.98
C LEU A 220 5.75 18.95 15.91
N ARG A 221 6.20 19.71 14.93
CA ARG A 221 7.59 20.13 14.70
C ARG A 221 7.56 21.35 13.77
N PRO A 222 8.66 22.14 13.67
CA PRO A 222 8.69 23.33 12.84
C PRO A 222 8.13 23.13 11.44
N GLY A 223 7.04 23.84 11.12
CA GLY A 223 6.37 23.79 9.81
C GLY A 223 5.47 22.58 9.54
N VAL A 224 5.34 21.62 10.47
CA VAL A 224 4.48 20.44 10.32
C VAL A 224 3.33 20.45 11.30
N PHE A 225 2.12 20.52 10.78
CA PHE A 225 0.90 20.69 11.58
C PHE A 225 -0.01 19.46 11.44
N THR A 226 -0.79 19.19 12.49
CA THR A 226 -1.91 18.25 12.40
C THR A 226 -3.08 18.90 11.68
N LEU A 227 -3.95 18.10 11.08
CA LEU A 227 -5.24 18.55 10.58
C LEU A 227 -6.27 18.52 11.72
N ALA A 228 -7.02 19.60 11.92
CA ALA A 228 -8.09 19.63 12.91
C ALA A 228 -9.33 18.85 12.43
N VAL A 229 -10.16 18.39 13.36
CA VAL A 229 -11.32 17.53 13.05
C VAL A 229 -12.33 18.21 12.12
N GLU A 230 -12.52 19.53 12.22
CA GLU A 230 -13.38 20.30 11.31
C GLU A 230 -12.85 20.28 9.87
N GLN A 231 -11.54 20.36 9.71
CA GLN A 231 -10.88 20.29 8.41
C GLN A 231 -11.04 18.90 7.79
N TYR A 232 -10.96 17.81 8.62
CA TYR A 232 -11.30 16.47 8.16
C TYR A 232 -12.75 16.35 7.67
N ALA A 233 -13.71 16.97 8.35
CA ALA A 233 -15.10 16.94 7.91
C ALA A 233 -15.28 17.59 6.53
N ALA A 234 -14.59 18.69 6.27
CA ALA A 234 -14.57 19.35 4.97
C ALA A 234 -13.87 18.49 3.88
N LEU A 235 -12.72 17.90 4.23
CA LEU A 235 -11.98 16.99 3.36
C LEU A 235 -12.83 15.78 2.98
N PHE A 236 -13.49 15.16 3.94
CA PHE A 236 -14.28 13.95 3.72
C PHE A 236 -15.49 14.18 2.83
N LYS A 237 -16.14 15.34 2.93
CA LYS A 237 -17.19 15.75 1.98
C LYS A 237 -16.67 15.79 0.53
N ARG A 238 -15.49 16.39 0.32
CA ARG A 238 -14.87 16.45 -1.02
C ARG A 238 -14.50 15.06 -1.55
N LEU A 239 -14.10 14.14 -0.65
CA LEU A 239 -13.72 12.78 -1.01
C LEU A 239 -14.90 11.81 -1.13
N GLY A 240 -16.16 12.28 -0.92
CA GLY A 240 -17.34 11.41 -0.97
C GLY A 240 -17.44 10.42 0.21
N ILE A 241 -16.77 10.73 1.33
CA ILE A 241 -16.82 9.93 2.54
C ILE A 241 -18.08 10.31 3.34
N THR A 242 -18.92 9.33 3.61
CA THR A 242 -20.23 9.49 4.27
C THR A 242 -20.25 8.94 5.69
N CYS A 243 -19.25 8.13 6.04
CA CYS A 243 -19.16 7.51 7.35
C CYS A 243 -17.73 7.51 7.90
N VAL A 244 -17.61 7.78 9.21
CA VAL A 244 -16.36 7.63 9.97
C VAL A 244 -16.53 6.52 10.99
N VAL A 245 -15.54 5.59 11.04
CA VAL A 245 -15.47 4.55 12.07
C VAL A 245 -14.23 4.75 12.92
N ARG A 246 -14.42 4.91 14.24
CA ARG A 246 -13.36 5.10 15.23
C ARG A 246 -13.16 3.87 16.10
N PHE A 247 -11.95 3.29 16.08
CA PHE A 247 -11.59 2.13 16.90
C PHE A 247 -10.81 2.46 18.18
N ASN A 248 -10.41 3.70 18.39
CA ASN A 248 -9.68 4.13 19.59
C ASN A 248 -10.57 4.92 20.56
N LYS A 249 -9.96 5.37 21.67
CA LYS A 249 -10.63 6.23 22.66
C LYS A 249 -11.08 7.55 22.03
N LYS A 250 -12.11 8.16 22.60
CA LYS A 250 -12.64 9.46 22.18
C LYS A 250 -11.58 10.54 22.45
N LEU A 251 -10.98 11.07 21.40
CA LEU A 251 -10.00 12.17 21.45
C LEU A 251 -10.49 13.42 20.72
N TYR A 252 -11.71 13.40 20.20
CA TYR A 252 -12.42 14.52 19.58
C TYR A 252 -13.92 14.27 19.65
N ASP A 253 -14.71 15.33 19.53
CA ASP A 253 -16.18 15.23 19.52
C ASP A 253 -16.69 14.77 18.15
N ARG A 254 -17.38 13.62 18.13
CA ARG A 254 -18.03 13.07 16.91
C ARG A 254 -19.13 13.97 16.35
N ALA A 255 -19.71 14.85 17.16
CA ALA A 255 -20.76 15.77 16.74
C ALA A 255 -20.29 16.68 15.59
N ILE A 256 -19.00 16.95 15.46
CA ILE A 256 -18.42 17.73 14.36
C ILE A 256 -18.69 17.05 13.00
N PHE A 257 -18.43 15.74 12.89
CA PHE A 257 -18.75 14.98 11.69
C PHE A 257 -20.26 14.90 11.45
N GLN A 258 -21.05 14.66 12.50
CA GLN A 258 -22.51 14.55 12.40
C GLN A 258 -23.15 15.86 11.92
N LYS A 259 -22.70 17.03 12.45
CA LYS A 259 -23.12 18.35 11.97
C LYS A 259 -22.76 18.59 10.51
N ALA A 260 -21.69 17.98 10.04
CA ALA A 260 -21.29 18.00 8.64
C ALA A 260 -22.08 17.01 7.75
N GLY A 261 -23.03 16.27 8.30
CA GLY A 261 -23.80 15.24 7.57
C GLY A 261 -23.04 13.93 7.36
N ILE A 262 -21.95 13.71 8.09
CA ILE A 262 -21.15 12.48 8.02
C ILE A 262 -21.51 11.60 9.22
N ARG A 263 -21.94 10.37 8.97
CA ARG A 263 -22.22 9.39 10.02
C ARG A 263 -20.94 9.10 10.80
N HIS A 264 -21.02 8.94 12.13
CA HIS A 264 -19.89 8.59 12.96
C HIS A 264 -20.23 7.46 13.91
N VAL A 265 -19.42 6.40 13.93
CA VAL A 265 -19.64 5.20 14.75
C VAL A 265 -18.39 4.87 15.56
N ASP A 266 -18.59 4.65 16.86
CA ASP A 266 -17.55 4.21 17.79
C ASP A 266 -17.61 2.68 17.94
N LEU A 267 -16.51 2.01 17.61
CA LEU A 267 -16.28 0.56 17.75
C LEU A 267 -14.98 0.31 18.52
N TRP A 268 -14.88 0.90 19.69
CA TRP A 268 -13.66 0.88 20.47
C TRP A 268 -13.23 -0.53 20.91
N TYR A 269 -11.95 -0.83 20.82
CA TYR A 269 -11.26 -1.94 21.47
C TYR A 269 -9.78 -1.61 21.70
N GLU A 270 -9.08 -2.42 22.52
CA GLU A 270 -7.74 -2.14 23.02
C GLU A 270 -6.69 -2.06 21.90
N ASP A 271 -5.70 -1.16 22.06
CA ASP A 271 -4.63 -0.96 21.08
C ASP A 271 -3.70 -2.18 21.01
N GLY A 272 -3.43 -2.66 19.81
CA GLY A 272 -2.59 -3.85 19.58
C GLY A 272 -3.33 -5.17 19.75
N SER A 273 -4.61 -5.19 20.15
CA SER A 273 -5.44 -6.40 20.24
C SER A 273 -6.19 -6.68 18.95
N ASN A 274 -6.88 -7.81 18.90
CA ASN A 274 -7.79 -8.19 17.84
C ASN A 274 -9.22 -7.73 18.16
N PRO A 275 -10.07 -7.45 17.16
CA PRO A 275 -11.49 -7.17 17.42
C PRO A 275 -12.20 -8.42 17.97
N SER A 276 -13.12 -8.23 18.91
CA SER A 276 -14.06 -9.30 19.24
C SER A 276 -14.99 -9.58 18.05
N GLU A 277 -15.57 -10.76 18.00
CA GLU A 277 -16.51 -11.12 16.95
C GLU A 277 -17.66 -10.11 16.83
N ALA A 278 -18.21 -9.67 17.96
CA ALA A 278 -19.28 -8.67 17.97
C ALA A 278 -18.87 -7.33 17.34
N ILE A 279 -17.63 -6.87 17.58
CA ILE A 279 -17.09 -5.64 16.98
C ILE A 279 -16.89 -5.83 15.48
N LEU A 280 -16.31 -6.96 15.08
CA LEU A 280 -16.05 -7.26 13.68
C LEU A 280 -17.34 -7.35 12.87
N GLN A 281 -18.32 -8.11 13.33
CA GLN A 281 -19.62 -8.26 12.65
C GLN A 281 -20.38 -6.94 12.57
N ARG A 282 -20.31 -6.12 13.63
CA ARG A 282 -20.91 -4.77 13.61
C ARG A 282 -20.23 -3.86 12.60
N PHE A 283 -18.92 -3.94 12.45
CA PHE A 283 -18.16 -3.19 11.43
C PHE A 283 -18.54 -3.65 10.02
N LEU A 284 -18.56 -4.95 9.77
CA LEU A 284 -18.92 -5.53 8.48
C LEU A 284 -20.33 -5.11 8.07
N ALA A 285 -21.32 -5.32 8.94
CA ALA A 285 -22.71 -4.97 8.68
C ALA A 285 -22.90 -3.45 8.43
N LEU A 286 -22.20 -2.60 9.19
CA LEU A 286 -22.17 -1.16 8.94
C LEU A 286 -21.69 -0.83 7.53
N CYS A 287 -20.53 -1.39 7.14
CA CYS A 287 -19.91 -1.11 5.84
C CYS A 287 -20.70 -1.70 4.67
N GLU A 288 -21.43 -2.80 4.89
CA GLU A 288 -22.33 -3.41 3.90
C GLU A 288 -23.55 -2.53 3.58
N GLN A 289 -23.99 -1.75 4.56
CA GLN A 289 -25.14 -0.83 4.43
C GLN A 289 -24.73 0.57 3.94
N GLU A 290 -23.45 0.93 4.08
CA GLU A 290 -22.98 2.27 3.74
C GLU A 290 -22.73 2.37 2.23
N ALA A 291 -23.47 3.26 1.56
CA ALA A 291 -23.35 3.45 0.11
C ALA A 291 -22.12 4.29 -0.29
N GLY A 292 -21.73 5.23 0.55
CA GLY A 292 -20.57 6.09 0.30
C GLY A 292 -19.26 5.56 0.86
N GLY A 293 -18.22 6.39 0.81
CA GLY A 293 -16.91 6.08 1.38
C GLY A 293 -16.91 5.99 2.90
N VAL A 294 -16.20 5.03 3.45
CA VAL A 294 -16.01 4.84 4.89
C VAL A 294 -14.57 5.20 5.27
N ALA A 295 -14.39 6.26 6.05
CA ALA A 295 -13.11 6.59 6.64
C ALA A 295 -12.92 5.85 7.96
N VAL A 296 -11.85 5.11 8.09
CA VAL A 296 -11.60 4.23 9.25
C VAL A 296 -10.31 4.65 9.93
N HIS A 297 -10.37 4.85 11.25
CA HIS A 297 -9.19 5.14 12.02
C HIS A 297 -9.12 4.45 13.39
N CYS A 298 -7.92 4.35 13.89
CA CYS A 298 -7.62 4.02 15.27
C CYS A 298 -6.65 5.08 15.81
N LYS A 299 -5.56 4.75 16.47
CA LYS A 299 -4.55 5.74 16.88
C LYS A 299 -3.73 6.24 15.69
N ALA A 300 -3.00 5.34 15.04
CA ALA A 300 -2.17 5.63 13.86
C ALA A 300 -2.85 5.29 12.53
N GLY A 301 -4.05 4.73 12.55
CA GLY A 301 -4.74 4.27 11.34
C GLY A 301 -4.04 3.09 10.65
N LEU A 302 -3.33 2.24 11.38
CA LEU A 302 -2.53 1.14 10.84
C LEU A 302 -3.05 -0.23 11.31
N GLY A 303 -2.95 -0.53 12.62
CA GLY A 303 -3.24 -1.85 13.17
C GLY A 303 -4.73 -2.20 13.15
N ARG A 304 -5.50 -1.72 14.13
CA ARG A 304 -6.95 -1.97 14.24
C ARG A 304 -7.71 -1.58 12.97
N THR A 305 -7.33 -0.49 12.35
CA THR A 305 -7.88 0.00 11.09
C THR A 305 -7.68 -1.01 9.98
N GLY A 306 -6.44 -1.43 9.74
CA GLY A 306 -6.10 -2.39 8.69
C GLY A 306 -6.76 -3.76 8.92
N THR A 307 -6.84 -4.23 10.19
CA THR A 307 -7.47 -5.51 10.53
C THR A 307 -8.94 -5.56 10.10
N ASN A 308 -9.70 -4.53 10.42
CA ASN A 308 -11.14 -4.53 10.08
C ASN A 308 -11.37 -4.28 8.58
N ILE A 309 -10.64 -3.38 7.93
CA ILE A 309 -10.72 -3.20 6.48
C ILE A 309 -10.32 -4.51 5.78
N GLY A 310 -9.24 -5.17 6.24
CA GLY A 310 -8.79 -6.43 5.70
C GLY A 310 -9.85 -7.53 5.78
N ALA A 311 -10.52 -7.66 6.91
CA ALA A 311 -11.61 -8.61 7.06
C ALA A 311 -12.76 -8.36 6.05
N TYR A 312 -13.11 -7.10 5.83
CA TYR A 312 -14.09 -6.75 4.78
C TYR A 312 -13.59 -7.14 3.38
N MET A 313 -12.33 -6.84 3.07
CA MET A 313 -11.74 -7.18 1.76
C MET A 313 -11.74 -8.69 1.52
N MET A 314 -11.45 -9.48 2.55
CA MET A 314 -11.49 -10.95 2.46
C MET A 314 -12.93 -11.43 2.20
N LYS A 315 -13.91 -10.95 2.96
CA LYS A 315 -15.33 -11.32 2.84
C LYS A 315 -15.93 -10.97 1.47
N HIS A 316 -15.70 -9.74 1.00
CA HIS A 316 -16.42 -9.21 -0.17
C HIS A 316 -15.64 -9.23 -1.47
N PHE A 317 -14.31 -9.12 -1.42
CA PHE A 317 -13.46 -9.09 -2.61
C PHE A 317 -12.60 -10.33 -2.78
N GLY A 318 -12.70 -11.30 -1.84
CA GLY A 318 -12.01 -12.59 -1.93
C GLY A 318 -10.50 -12.50 -1.90
N TYR A 319 -9.94 -11.47 -1.25
CA TYR A 319 -8.51 -11.48 -0.93
C TYR A 319 -8.21 -12.60 0.05
N SER A 320 -7.04 -13.24 -0.07
CA SER A 320 -6.48 -13.99 1.05
C SER A 320 -5.95 -13.02 2.13
N ALA A 321 -5.75 -13.50 3.34
CA ALA A 321 -5.18 -12.69 4.41
C ALA A 321 -3.81 -12.13 4.03
N ARG A 322 -2.97 -12.94 3.38
CA ARG A 322 -1.64 -12.57 2.95
C ARG A 322 -1.65 -11.52 1.84
N GLU A 323 -2.49 -11.68 0.82
CA GLU A 323 -2.72 -10.68 -0.22
C GLU A 323 -3.21 -9.36 0.37
N CYS A 324 -4.13 -9.46 1.32
CA CYS A 324 -4.73 -8.32 2.00
C CYS A 324 -3.69 -7.51 2.79
N ILE A 325 -2.86 -8.21 3.60
CA ILE A 325 -1.79 -7.59 4.39
C ILE A 325 -0.77 -6.94 3.45
N GLY A 326 -0.34 -7.63 2.39
CA GLY A 326 0.58 -7.09 1.40
C GLY A 326 0.04 -5.84 0.72
N TRP A 327 -1.19 -5.89 0.21
CA TRP A 327 -1.85 -4.76 -0.44
C TRP A 327 -2.01 -3.55 0.49
N MET A 328 -2.49 -3.78 1.72
CA MET A 328 -2.67 -2.68 2.66
C MET A 328 -1.36 -1.99 3.05
N ARG A 329 -0.25 -2.73 3.14
CA ARG A 329 1.08 -2.15 3.38
C ARG A 329 1.59 -1.33 2.21
N ILE A 330 1.21 -1.70 0.98
CA ILE A 330 1.53 -0.93 -0.22
C ILE A 330 0.71 0.37 -0.25
N CYS A 331 -0.58 0.32 0.06
CA CYS A 331 -1.44 1.50 0.11
C CYS A 331 -1.10 2.42 1.28
N ARG A 332 -0.82 1.84 2.46
CA ARG A 332 -0.55 2.56 3.71
C ARG A 332 0.52 1.80 4.50
N PRO A 333 1.81 2.18 4.33
CA PRO A 333 2.93 1.54 4.99
C PRO A 333 2.73 1.34 6.50
N GLY A 334 3.11 0.18 7.01
CA GLY A 334 2.96 -0.19 8.41
C GLY A 334 1.58 -0.75 8.79
N SER A 335 0.66 -0.96 7.85
CA SER A 335 -0.66 -1.53 8.13
C SER A 335 -0.58 -2.98 8.61
N VAL A 336 -1.49 -3.33 9.54
CA VAL A 336 -1.66 -4.64 10.20
C VAL A 336 -0.43 -5.07 11.00
N ILE A 337 -0.54 -5.00 12.32
CA ILE A 337 0.60 -5.07 13.25
C ILE A 337 0.44 -6.22 14.24
N GLY A 338 1.52 -6.96 14.47
CA GLY A 338 1.59 -7.97 15.52
C GLY A 338 0.55 -9.08 15.37
N PRO A 339 -0.21 -9.43 16.44
CA PRO A 339 -1.15 -10.56 16.43
C PRO A 339 -2.32 -10.39 15.45
N GLN A 340 -2.56 -9.17 14.97
CA GLN A 340 -3.59 -8.86 13.99
C GLN A 340 -3.36 -9.55 12.64
N GLN A 341 -2.09 -9.82 12.30
CA GLN A 341 -1.73 -10.55 11.10
C GLN A 341 -2.21 -12.00 11.18
N GLN A 342 -1.93 -12.65 12.31
CA GLN A 342 -2.38 -14.02 12.54
C GLN A 342 -3.91 -14.12 12.63
N PHE A 343 -4.54 -13.14 13.28
CA PHE A 343 -6.01 -13.05 13.34
C PHE A 343 -6.65 -13.06 11.95
N LEU A 344 -6.11 -12.30 11.00
CA LEU A 344 -6.64 -12.31 9.62
C LEU A 344 -6.46 -13.68 8.96
N VAL A 345 -5.31 -14.34 9.15
CA VAL A 345 -5.09 -15.69 8.62
C VAL A 345 -6.09 -16.69 9.18
N GLU A 346 -6.33 -16.66 10.49
CA GLU A 346 -7.28 -17.54 11.15
C GLU A 346 -8.75 -17.28 10.75
N ALA A 347 -9.07 -16.04 10.42
CA ALA A 347 -10.42 -15.64 10.01
C ALA A 347 -10.71 -15.91 8.52
N GLU A 348 -9.72 -16.24 7.69
CA GLU A 348 -9.83 -16.28 6.23
C GLU A 348 -10.97 -17.18 5.75
N ASP A 349 -10.93 -18.46 6.08
CA ASP A 349 -11.93 -19.43 5.61
C ASP A 349 -13.35 -19.06 6.03
N ARG A 350 -13.49 -18.53 7.24
CA ARG A 350 -14.79 -18.10 7.76
C ARG A 350 -15.32 -16.91 6.97
N LEU A 351 -14.49 -15.89 6.78
CA LEU A 351 -14.88 -14.69 6.05
C LEU A 351 -15.21 -14.99 4.59
N TRP A 352 -14.47 -15.88 3.94
CA TRP A 352 -14.82 -16.32 2.58
C TRP A 352 -16.17 -17.01 2.50
N ARG A 353 -16.48 -17.91 3.46
CA ARG A 353 -17.80 -18.56 3.54
C ARG A 353 -18.91 -17.56 3.78
N GLU A 354 -18.75 -16.64 4.73
CA GLU A 354 -19.70 -15.55 4.98
C GLU A 354 -19.93 -14.70 3.72
N GLY A 355 -18.85 -14.38 2.99
CA GLY A 355 -18.93 -13.64 1.74
C GLY A 355 -19.68 -14.38 0.65
N ALA A 356 -19.48 -15.71 0.53
CA ALA A 356 -20.23 -16.53 -0.41
C ALA A 356 -21.73 -16.53 -0.12
N VAL A 357 -22.11 -16.72 1.16
CA VAL A 357 -23.50 -16.64 1.61
C VAL A 357 -24.11 -15.26 1.33
N PHE A 358 -23.37 -14.21 1.65
CA PHE A 358 -23.81 -12.82 1.40
C PHE A 358 -24.10 -12.55 -0.08
N ARG A 359 -23.22 -13.01 -0.98
CA ARG A 359 -23.42 -12.88 -2.43
C ARG A 359 -24.63 -13.66 -2.94
N GLN A 360 -24.84 -14.89 -2.45
CA GLN A 360 -26.02 -15.69 -2.80
C GLN A 360 -27.33 -15.02 -2.38
N GLN A 361 -27.37 -14.48 -1.17
CA GLN A 361 -28.54 -13.75 -0.68
C GLN A 361 -28.83 -12.48 -1.50
N ARG A 362 -27.80 -11.80 -1.99
CA ARG A 362 -27.93 -10.59 -2.83
C ARG A 362 -28.15 -10.87 -4.31
N ALA A 363 -27.83 -12.04 -4.84
CA ALA A 363 -28.13 -12.40 -6.22
C ALA A 363 -29.64 -12.33 -6.52
N ASN A 364 -30.48 -12.39 -5.50
CA ASN A 364 -31.93 -12.18 -5.56
C ASN A 364 -32.35 -10.70 -5.33
N TRP A 365 -31.39 -9.78 -5.18
CA TRP A 365 -31.65 -8.36 -4.97
C TRP A 365 -31.21 -7.59 -6.24
N PRO A 366 -31.99 -6.58 -6.73
CA PRO A 366 -31.57 -5.81 -7.88
C PRO A 366 -30.19 -5.18 -7.63
N GLU A 367 -29.29 -5.30 -8.61
CA GLU A 367 -27.95 -4.73 -8.58
C GLU A 367 -28.04 -3.23 -8.25
N GLN A 368 -27.59 -2.87 -7.06
CA GLN A 368 -27.16 -1.49 -6.86
C GLN A 368 -25.80 -1.37 -7.51
N PRO A 369 -25.62 -0.53 -8.52
CA PRO A 369 -24.32 -0.29 -9.10
C PRO A 369 -23.37 0.16 -7.99
N LEU A 370 -22.18 -0.46 -7.91
CA LEU A 370 -21.07 0.09 -7.14
C LEU A 370 -20.95 1.56 -7.52
N PRO A 371 -20.93 2.48 -6.54
CA PRO A 371 -20.83 3.89 -6.86
C PRO A 371 -19.66 4.09 -7.80
N SER A 372 -19.93 4.59 -9.01
CA SER A 372 -18.92 4.95 -10.00
C SER A 372 -18.24 6.23 -9.54
N HIS A 373 -17.62 6.20 -8.40
CA HIS A 373 -16.84 7.32 -7.92
C HIS A 373 -15.41 7.17 -8.44
N LYS A 374 -15.15 7.82 -9.58
CA LYS A 374 -13.85 8.49 -9.68
C LYS A 374 -13.82 9.43 -8.50
N PRO A 375 -12.84 9.33 -7.58
CA PRO A 375 -12.69 10.37 -6.56
C PRO A 375 -12.62 11.70 -7.31
N PRO A 376 -13.34 12.75 -6.87
CA PRO A 376 -13.22 14.05 -7.47
C PRO A 376 -11.74 14.40 -7.53
N LEU A 377 -11.29 14.93 -8.66
CA LEU A 377 -9.91 15.40 -8.82
C LEU A 377 -9.61 16.31 -7.63
N TYR A 378 -8.60 15.95 -6.85
CA TYR A 378 -8.17 16.75 -5.72
C TYR A 378 -7.54 18.03 -6.26
N GLU A 379 -8.22 19.14 -6.11
CA GLU A 379 -7.63 20.46 -6.28
C GLU A 379 -7.09 20.89 -4.91
N PRO A 380 -5.76 20.97 -4.73
CA PRO A 380 -5.19 21.48 -3.48
C PRO A 380 -5.67 22.90 -3.23
N PRO A 381 -5.93 23.29 -1.96
CA PRO A 381 -6.26 24.66 -1.63
C PRO A 381 -5.16 25.60 -2.12
N ALA A 382 -5.54 26.75 -2.69
CA ALA A 382 -4.71 27.71 -3.42
C ALA A 382 -3.58 28.37 -2.62
N TYR A 383 -3.19 27.81 -1.46
CA TYR A 383 -2.18 28.44 -0.60
C TYR A 383 -1.37 27.41 0.19
N LEU A 384 -0.21 27.01 -0.35
CA LEU A 384 0.97 26.60 0.45
C LEU A 384 2.22 26.58 -0.46
N PRO A 385 3.34 27.18 -0.05
CA PRO A 385 4.58 27.14 -0.82
C PRO A 385 5.14 25.71 -0.84
N SER A 386 5.58 25.28 -2.02
CA SER A 386 6.23 24.01 -2.28
C SER A 386 7.50 23.85 -1.44
N GLY A 387 7.44 23.04 -0.39
CA GLY A 387 8.57 22.66 0.44
C GLY A 387 8.79 21.16 0.41
N SER A 388 9.90 20.77 -0.16
CA SER A 388 10.68 19.56 0.03
C SER A 388 9.96 18.23 0.36
N LEU A 389 10.01 17.30 -0.57
CA LEU A 389 9.49 15.91 -0.58
C LEU A 389 10.10 14.93 0.46
N VAL A 390 10.86 15.40 1.44
CA VAL A 390 11.57 14.55 2.40
C VAL A 390 11.00 14.73 3.80
N GLY A 391 9.99 13.98 4.20
CA GLY A 391 9.61 14.08 5.61
C GLY A 391 8.28 13.49 6.07
N VAL A 392 7.44 12.95 5.21
CA VAL A 392 6.05 12.57 5.55
C VAL A 392 6.01 11.39 6.52
N ASN A 393 6.82 10.37 6.31
CA ASN A 393 6.84 9.20 7.18
C ASN A 393 7.63 9.43 8.49
N ARG A 394 8.64 10.35 8.51
CA ARG A 394 9.32 10.76 9.75
C ARG A 394 8.35 11.38 10.76
N ALA A 395 7.33 12.08 10.31
CA ALA A 395 6.30 12.63 11.19
C ALA A 395 5.42 11.53 11.82
N ARG A 396 5.05 10.51 11.07
CA ARG A 396 4.38 9.31 11.58
C ARG A 396 5.22 8.58 12.64
N ALA A 397 6.49 8.30 12.31
CA ALA A 397 7.43 7.66 13.22
C ALA A 397 7.69 8.50 14.49
N ALA A 398 7.92 9.82 14.33
CA ALA A 398 8.16 10.72 15.46
C ALA A 398 6.94 10.86 16.38
N ALA A 399 5.72 10.96 15.82
CA ALA A 399 4.49 11.02 16.62
C ALA A 399 4.25 9.70 17.40
N GLN A 400 4.56 8.55 16.82
CA GLN A 400 4.47 7.26 17.51
C GLN A 400 5.55 7.08 18.58
N VAL A 401 6.79 7.49 18.31
CA VAL A 401 7.91 7.46 19.26
C VAL A 401 7.66 8.42 20.43
N ALA A 402 7.20 9.64 20.15
CA ALA A 402 6.86 10.63 21.18
C ALA A 402 5.71 10.14 22.09
N ALA A 403 4.65 9.54 21.51
CA ALA A 403 3.55 8.97 22.26
C ALA A 403 3.94 7.79 23.15
N ARG A 404 5.00 7.05 22.79
CA ARG A 404 5.52 5.91 23.58
C ARG A 404 6.52 6.32 24.65
N ARG A 405 7.38 7.31 24.38
CA ARG A 405 8.23 7.93 25.42
C ARG A 405 7.39 8.56 26.53
N ALA A 406 6.28 9.23 26.19
CA ALA A 406 5.35 9.75 27.18
C ALA A 406 4.65 8.65 28.01
N LYS A 407 4.47 7.42 27.47
CA LYS A 407 3.90 6.29 28.20
C LYS A 407 4.94 5.55 29.06
N ALA A 408 6.19 5.48 28.61
CA ALA A 408 7.29 4.88 29.39
C ALA A 408 7.66 5.73 30.63
N ASN A 409 7.57 7.05 30.54
CA ASN A 409 7.84 7.97 31.65
C ASN A 409 6.67 8.08 32.67
N ARG A 410 5.55 7.37 32.47
CA ARG A 410 4.43 7.28 33.41
C ARG A 410 4.40 5.91 34.12
N ARG A 411 5.54 5.36 34.49
CA ARG A 411 5.54 4.28 35.50
C ARG A 411 5.31 4.93 36.87
N PRO A 412 4.37 4.45 37.67
CA PRO A 412 4.20 4.95 39.02
C PRO A 412 5.44 4.63 39.84
N THR A 413 6.03 5.64 40.44
CA THR A 413 6.90 5.50 41.61
C THR A 413 5.98 5.13 42.76
N GLY A 414 6.07 3.89 43.19
CA GLY A 414 5.33 3.35 44.29
C GLY A 414 5.68 1.90 44.43
#